data_672b217ef6933106761bdba32415edd9
#
_entry.id   672b217ef6933106761bdba32415edd9
#
_cell.length_a   1.000
_cell.length_b   1.000
_cell.length_c   1.000
_cell.angle_alpha   90.00
_cell.angle_beta   90.00
_cell.angle_gamma   90.00
#
_symmetry.space_group_name_H-M   'P 1'
#
loop_
_entity.id
_entity.type
_entity.pdbx_description
1 polymer ?
#
loop_
_entity_poly.entity_id
_entity_poly.type
_entity_poly.pdbx_seq_one_letter_code
_entity_poly.pdbx_strand_id
1 'polypeptide(L)'
;MNAVTVTKSIRLLPEEAQEVARLSEQLAASEATLMKQWIRDGLRAQKIDLALRSYMQRQTDLRSAATLAGVSYNRFLSEVQMHNIVILPEEGFLDRLALLADVLNDSSLQAAVERANAQETGSPASAVDRP
;
A
#
# COMPACT_ATOMS: atom_id res chain seq x y z
N MET A 1 -24.57 -13.47 -15.98
CA MET A 1 -24.45 -13.68 -14.53
C MET A 1 -25.22 -12.59 -13.80
N ASN A 2 -26.24 -12.97 -13.08
CA ASN A 2 -26.96 -12.01 -12.27
C ASN A 2 -26.22 -11.83 -10.94
N ALA A 3 -25.68 -10.64 -10.74
CA ALA A 3 -25.09 -10.30 -9.46
C ALA A 3 -26.20 -10.25 -8.39
N VAL A 4 -26.05 -11.01 -7.33
CA VAL A 4 -26.96 -10.93 -6.20
C VAL A 4 -26.63 -9.66 -5.43
N THR A 5 -27.64 -8.77 -5.31
CA THR A 5 -27.47 -7.55 -4.54
C THR A 5 -28.03 -7.75 -3.14
N VAL A 6 -27.34 -7.21 -2.16
CA VAL A 6 -27.76 -7.24 -0.75
C VAL A 6 -27.97 -5.80 -0.29
N THR A 7 -29.11 -5.53 0.29
CA THR A 7 -29.42 -4.21 0.83
C THR A 7 -28.91 -4.10 2.27
N LYS A 8 -28.15 -3.05 2.56
CA LYS A 8 -27.72 -2.72 3.91
C LYS A 8 -28.19 -1.31 4.24
N SER A 9 -28.73 -1.12 5.43
CA SER A 9 -29.27 0.15 5.88
C SER A 9 -28.38 0.74 6.98
N ILE A 10 -28.13 2.03 6.90
CA ILE A 10 -27.42 2.78 7.93
C ILE A 10 -28.24 4.00 8.33
N ARG A 11 -28.04 4.47 9.55
CA ARG A 11 -28.66 5.69 10.04
C ARG A 11 -27.61 6.81 10.05
N LEU A 12 -27.96 7.94 9.50
CA LEU A 12 -27.12 9.12 9.46
C LEU A 12 -27.67 10.18 10.43
N LEU A 13 -26.78 10.98 10.97
CA LEU A 13 -27.17 12.16 11.70
C LEU A 13 -27.79 13.18 10.73
N PRO A 14 -28.70 14.06 11.21
CA PRO A 14 -29.30 15.07 10.32
C PRO A 14 -28.26 15.93 9.57
N GLU A 15 -27.17 16.29 10.20
CA GLU A 15 -26.09 17.04 9.59
C GLU A 15 -25.41 16.25 8.46
N GLU A 16 -25.16 14.97 8.70
CA GLU A 16 -24.55 14.08 7.69
C GLU A 16 -25.49 13.90 6.48
N ALA A 17 -26.78 13.72 6.75
CA ALA A 17 -27.78 13.59 5.68
C ALA A 17 -27.85 14.88 4.82
N GLN A 18 -27.74 16.05 5.45
CA GLN A 18 -27.73 17.31 4.73
C GLN A 18 -26.47 17.48 3.89
N GLU A 19 -25.32 17.04 4.37
CA GLU A 19 -24.08 17.06 3.60
C GLU A 19 -24.16 16.17 2.37
N VAL A 20 -24.72 14.98 2.52
CA VAL A 20 -24.93 14.05 1.39
C VAL A 20 -25.84 14.71 0.34
N ALA A 21 -26.95 15.30 0.77
CA ALA A 21 -27.87 15.99 -0.13
C ALA A 21 -27.19 17.15 -0.86
N ARG A 22 -26.39 17.95 -0.16
CA ARG A 22 -25.66 19.08 -0.74
C ARG A 22 -24.67 18.62 -1.80
N LEU A 23 -23.89 17.58 -1.50
CA LEU A 23 -22.94 17.03 -2.46
C LEU A 23 -23.63 16.42 -3.65
N SER A 24 -24.77 15.77 -3.45
CA SER A 24 -25.59 15.23 -4.53
C SER A 24 -26.00 16.34 -5.53
N GLU A 25 -26.42 17.50 -5.05
CA GLU A 25 -26.73 18.64 -5.89
C GLU A 25 -25.51 19.19 -6.60
N GLN A 26 -24.40 19.38 -5.89
CA GLN A 26 -23.16 19.93 -6.43
C GLN A 26 -22.56 19.05 -7.51
N LEU A 27 -22.61 17.74 -7.33
CA LEU A 27 -22.02 16.77 -8.24
C LEU A 27 -22.99 16.30 -9.31
N ALA A 28 -24.25 16.72 -9.25
CA ALA A 28 -25.32 16.29 -10.15
C ALA A 28 -25.43 14.75 -10.24
N ALA A 29 -25.28 14.07 -9.10
CA ALA A 29 -25.36 12.63 -8.99
C ALA A 29 -26.37 12.26 -7.89
N SER A 30 -27.02 11.10 -8.02
CA SER A 30 -27.98 10.68 -7.00
C SER A 30 -27.27 10.35 -5.69
N GLU A 31 -27.94 10.55 -4.55
CA GLU A 31 -27.39 10.19 -3.24
C GLU A 31 -27.01 8.73 -3.17
N ALA A 32 -27.82 7.83 -3.73
CA ALA A 32 -27.54 6.39 -3.76
C ALA A 32 -26.23 6.08 -4.52
N THR A 33 -26.01 6.74 -5.66
CA THR A 33 -24.80 6.56 -6.46
C THR A 33 -23.58 7.03 -5.69
N LEU A 34 -23.64 8.19 -5.06
CA LEU A 34 -22.56 8.74 -4.27
C LEU A 34 -22.23 7.86 -3.06
N MET A 35 -23.25 7.42 -2.34
CA MET A 35 -23.06 6.53 -1.19
C MET A 35 -22.42 5.21 -1.59
N LYS A 36 -22.82 4.61 -2.71
CA LYS A 36 -22.17 3.40 -3.24
C LYS A 36 -20.70 3.63 -3.55
N GLN A 37 -20.40 4.74 -4.21
CA GLN A 37 -19.04 5.10 -4.56
C GLN A 37 -18.18 5.28 -3.30
N TRP A 38 -18.67 6.01 -2.32
CA TRP A 38 -17.97 6.24 -1.07
C TRP A 38 -17.72 4.95 -0.30
N ILE A 39 -18.70 4.05 -0.29
CA ILE A 39 -18.54 2.74 0.35
C ILE A 39 -17.45 1.93 -0.37
N ARG A 40 -17.46 1.91 -1.69
CA ARG A 40 -16.42 1.21 -2.48
C ARG A 40 -15.03 1.79 -2.23
N ASP A 41 -14.94 3.10 -2.24
CA ASP A 41 -13.67 3.80 -1.99
C ASP A 41 -13.19 3.56 -0.56
N GLY A 42 -14.08 3.64 0.41
CA GLY A 42 -13.79 3.36 1.81
C GLY A 42 -13.37 1.91 2.06
N LEU A 43 -14.03 0.96 1.42
CA LEU A 43 -13.65 -0.46 1.50
C LEU A 43 -12.26 -0.70 0.94
N ARG A 44 -11.96 -0.10 -0.21
CA ARG A 44 -10.63 -0.21 -0.84
C ARG A 44 -9.56 0.39 0.06
N ALA A 45 -9.79 1.59 0.56
CA ALA A 45 -8.87 2.26 1.46
C ALA A 45 -8.61 1.44 2.73
N GLN A 46 -9.66 0.87 3.29
CA GLN A 46 -9.56 0.05 4.50
C GLN A 46 -8.78 -1.25 4.24
N LYS A 47 -9.02 -1.91 3.11
CA LYS A 47 -8.28 -3.12 2.73
C LYS A 47 -6.79 -2.81 2.55
N ILE A 48 -6.47 -1.71 1.89
CA ILE A 48 -5.08 -1.27 1.71
C ILE A 48 -4.43 -1.01 3.06
N ASP A 49 -5.12 -0.30 3.95
CA ASP A 49 -4.62 0.00 5.28
C ASP A 49 -4.31 -1.27 6.09
N LEU A 50 -5.22 -2.24 6.08
CA LEU A 50 -5.03 -3.52 6.76
C LEU A 50 -3.85 -4.30 6.17
N ALA A 51 -3.72 -4.30 4.83
CA ALA A 51 -2.62 -4.97 4.15
C ALA A 51 -1.28 -4.31 4.47
N LEU A 52 -1.24 -2.99 4.52
CA LEU A 52 -0.04 -2.23 4.92
C LEU A 52 0.39 -2.58 6.35
N ARG A 53 -0.57 -2.63 7.26
CA ARG A 53 -0.29 -3.01 8.66
C ARG A 53 0.26 -4.43 8.76
N SER A 54 -0.33 -5.38 8.04
CA SER A 54 0.15 -6.76 8.01
C SER A 54 1.57 -6.84 7.47
N TYR A 55 1.87 -6.09 6.42
CA TYR A 55 3.22 -6.00 5.87
C TYR A 55 4.21 -5.38 6.86
N MET A 56 3.83 -4.29 7.51
CA MET A 56 4.68 -3.63 8.51
C MET A 56 4.98 -4.53 9.71
N GLN A 57 4.03 -5.38 10.10
CA GLN A 57 4.17 -6.34 11.18
C GLN A 57 4.86 -7.63 10.73
N ARG A 58 5.30 -7.70 9.48
CA ARG A 58 5.97 -8.85 8.88
C ARG A 58 5.14 -10.13 8.89
N GLN A 59 3.81 -9.97 8.86
CA GLN A 59 2.88 -11.10 8.79
C GLN A 59 2.68 -11.59 7.36
N THR A 60 3.02 -10.77 6.38
CA THR A 60 2.84 -11.07 4.97
C THR A 60 3.93 -10.37 4.15
N ASP A 61 4.19 -10.88 2.94
CA ASP A 61 5.09 -10.25 1.99
C ASP A 61 4.32 -9.23 1.12
N LEU A 62 5.05 -8.51 0.26
CA LEU A 62 4.45 -7.49 -0.60
C LEU A 62 3.40 -8.05 -1.56
N ARG A 63 3.63 -9.22 -2.15
CA ARG A 63 2.70 -9.83 -3.10
C ARG A 63 1.43 -10.28 -2.42
N SER A 64 1.57 -10.95 -1.29
CA SER A 64 0.42 -11.41 -0.50
C SER A 64 -0.36 -10.21 0.05
N ALA A 65 0.32 -9.16 0.48
CA ALA A 65 -0.33 -7.93 0.93
C ALA A 65 -1.12 -7.27 -0.20
N ALA A 66 -0.58 -7.21 -1.41
CA ALA A 66 -1.31 -6.68 -2.57
C ALA A 66 -2.57 -7.50 -2.86
N THR A 67 -2.49 -8.81 -2.75
CA THR A 67 -3.64 -9.71 -2.91
C THR A 67 -4.68 -9.46 -1.81
N LEU A 68 -4.26 -9.31 -0.56
CA LEU A 68 -5.15 -8.96 0.56
C LEU A 68 -5.85 -7.62 0.34
N ALA A 69 -5.12 -6.66 -0.21
CA ALA A 69 -5.66 -5.34 -0.52
C ALA A 69 -6.60 -5.36 -1.73
N GLY A 70 -6.57 -6.41 -2.54
CA GLY A 70 -7.35 -6.50 -3.76
C GLY A 70 -6.89 -5.56 -4.86
N VAL A 71 -5.61 -5.22 -4.89
CA VAL A 71 -5.00 -4.33 -5.88
C VAL A 71 -3.82 -5.01 -6.56
N SER A 72 -3.35 -4.43 -7.67
CA SER A 72 -2.14 -4.92 -8.32
C SER A 72 -0.90 -4.69 -7.45
N TYR A 73 0.13 -5.48 -7.71
CA TYR A 73 1.40 -5.34 -7.03
C TYR A 73 1.97 -3.91 -7.15
N ASN A 74 1.95 -3.35 -8.36
CA ASN A 74 2.46 -2.01 -8.61
C ASN A 74 1.66 -0.94 -7.87
N ARG A 75 0.34 -1.10 -7.81
CA ARG A 75 -0.51 -0.19 -7.05
C ARG A 75 -0.19 -0.25 -5.56
N PHE A 76 0.00 -1.46 -5.04
CA PHE A 76 0.36 -1.64 -3.64
C PHE A 76 1.73 -1.03 -3.31
N LEU A 77 2.71 -1.20 -4.21
CA LEU A 77 4.03 -0.56 -4.07
C LEU A 77 3.90 0.96 -3.97
N SER A 78 3.06 1.56 -4.82
CA SER A 78 2.81 3.01 -4.77
C SER A 78 2.26 3.43 -3.40
N GLU A 79 1.32 2.65 -2.85
CA GLU A 79 0.77 2.93 -1.53
C GLU A 79 1.82 2.81 -0.43
N VAL A 80 2.69 1.80 -0.50
CA VAL A 80 3.81 1.63 0.43
C VAL A 80 4.73 2.85 0.40
N GLN A 81 5.06 3.33 -0.80
CA GLN A 81 5.91 4.51 -0.97
C GLN A 81 5.24 5.78 -0.44
N MET A 82 3.96 5.94 -0.69
CA MET A 82 3.20 7.10 -0.20
C MET A 82 3.13 7.16 1.33
N HIS A 83 3.14 6.01 1.99
CA HIS A 83 3.13 5.92 3.45
C HIS A 83 4.54 5.92 4.06
N ASN A 84 5.57 6.15 3.26
CA ASN A 84 6.98 6.16 3.69
C ASN A 84 7.40 4.88 4.43
N ILE A 85 6.85 3.75 4.01
CA ILE A 85 7.17 2.44 4.58
C ILE A 85 8.42 1.91 3.90
N VAL A 86 9.37 1.46 4.69
CA VAL A 86 10.60 0.85 4.17
C VAL A 86 10.28 -0.52 3.61
N ILE A 87 10.62 -0.74 2.33
CA ILE A 87 10.49 -2.04 1.69
C ILE A 87 11.69 -2.87 2.10
N LEU A 88 11.42 -3.98 2.78
CA LEU A 88 12.46 -4.92 3.13
C LEU A 88 12.76 -5.82 1.93
N PRO A 89 14.03 -5.98 1.54
CA PRO A 89 14.37 -6.88 0.47
C PRO A 89 14.07 -8.32 0.88
N GLU A 90 13.54 -9.11 -0.07
CA GLU A 90 13.37 -10.53 0.12
C GLU A 90 14.75 -11.20 0.23
N GLU A 91 14.78 -12.36 0.90
CA GLU A 91 16.00 -13.14 0.99
C GLU A 91 16.57 -13.42 -0.41
N GLY A 92 17.85 -13.11 -0.61
CA GLY A 92 18.52 -13.26 -1.89
C GLY A 92 18.24 -12.17 -2.91
N PHE A 93 17.45 -11.14 -2.58
CA PHE A 93 17.14 -10.04 -3.48
C PHE A 93 18.39 -9.26 -3.89
N LEU A 94 19.25 -8.92 -2.93
CA LEU A 94 20.49 -8.19 -3.20
C LEU A 94 21.48 -9.01 -4.03
N ASP A 95 21.53 -10.32 -3.80
CA ASP A 95 22.36 -11.23 -4.60
C ASP A 95 21.91 -11.26 -6.04
N ARG A 96 20.59 -11.31 -6.27
CA ARG A 96 20.01 -11.26 -7.62
C ARG A 96 20.28 -9.93 -8.31
N LEU A 97 20.20 -8.82 -7.57
CA LEU A 97 20.54 -7.50 -8.11
C LEU A 97 22.01 -7.41 -8.48
N ALA A 98 22.89 -7.95 -7.65
CA ALA A 98 24.34 -7.98 -7.93
C ALA A 98 24.64 -8.76 -9.20
N LEU A 99 24.03 -9.94 -9.38
CA LEU A 99 24.16 -10.73 -10.60
C LEU A 99 23.67 -9.96 -11.82
N LEU A 100 22.52 -9.31 -11.71
CA LEU A 100 21.95 -8.53 -12.79
C LEU A 100 22.86 -7.35 -13.16
N ALA A 101 23.43 -6.68 -12.18
CA ALA A 101 24.37 -5.58 -12.38
C ALA A 101 25.62 -6.05 -13.12
N ASP A 102 26.15 -7.23 -12.78
CA ASP A 102 27.30 -7.82 -13.46
C ASP A 102 26.99 -8.19 -14.91
N VAL A 103 25.82 -8.82 -15.14
CA VAL A 103 25.38 -9.24 -16.48
C VAL A 103 25.19 -8.02 -17.38
N LEU A 104 24.61 -6.94 -16.86
CA LEU A 104 24.34 -5.72 -17.61
C LEU A 104 25.54 -4.78 -17.64
N ASN A 105 26.59 -5.05 -16.87
CA ASN A 105 27.77 -4.19 -16.72
C ASN A 105 27.37 -2.75 -16.37
N ASP A 106 26.41 -2.60 -15.47
CA ASP A 106 25.85 -1.33 -15.08
C ASP A 106 26.48 -0.86 -13.76
N SER A 107 27.36 0.12 -13.84
CA SER A 107 28.04 0.65 -12.67
C SER A 107 27.12 1.37 -11.68
N SER A 108 26.04 1.97 -12.19
CA SER A 108 25.05 2.64 -11.35
C SER A 108 24.29 1.64 -10.48
N LEU A 109 23.91 0.51 -11.07
CA LEU A 109 23.22 -0.56 -10.35
C LEU A 109 24.17 -1.25 -9.36
N GLN A 110 25.42 -1.48 -9.73
CA GLN A 110 26.45 -2.01 -8.83
C GLN A 110 26.64 -1.11 -7.61
N ALA A 111 26.76 0.19 -7.82
CA ALA A 111 26.89 1.15 -6.74
C ALA A 111 25.65 1.19 -5.83
N ALA A 112 24.46 1.03 -6.40
CA ALA A 112 23.21 0.96 -5.64
C ALA A 112 23.16 -0.29 -4.76
N VAL A 113 23.59 -1.44 -5.29
CA VAL A 113 23.64 -2.71 -4.54
C VAL A 113 24.66 -2.61 -3.40
N GLU A 114 25.82 -2.04 -3.65
CA GLU A 114 26.85 -1.85 -2.62
C GLU A 114 26.35 -0.96 -1.48
N ARG A 115 25.66 0.13 -1.81
CA ARG A 115 25.06 1.01 -0.80
C ARG A 115 24.01 0.31 0.03
N ALA A 116 23.15 -0.51 -0.58
CA ALA A 116 22.15 -1.28 0.12
C ALA A 116 22.77 -2.31 1.07
N ASN A 117 23.80 -3.01 0.61
CA ASN A 117 24.54 -3.96 1.44
C ASN A 117 25.24 -3.27 2.62
N ALA A 118 25.83 -2.12 2.40
CA ALA A 118 26.48 -1.35 3.46
C ALA A 118 25.47 -0.89 4.53
N GLN A 119 24.26 -0.54 4.14
CA GLN A 119 23.20 -0.17 5.08
C GLN A 119 22.72 -1.35 5.91
N GLU A 120 22.66 -2.55 5.35
CA GLU A 120 22.28 -3.75 6.10
C GLU A 120 23.34 -4.16 7.13
N THR A 121 24.61 -4.02 6.79
CA THR A 121 25.71 -4.46 7.64
C THR A 121 26.18 -3.39 8.63
N GLY A 122 25.92 -2.12 8.37
CA GLY A 122 26.46 -1.01 9.14
C GLY A 122 25.58 -0.41 10.21
N SER A 123 24.30 -0.74 10.22
CA SER A 123 23.33 0.05 10.97
C SER A 123 23.27 -0.17 12.48
N PRO A 124 23.51 -1.33 13.08
CA PRO A 124 23.35 -1.45 14.53
C PRO A 124 24.59 -1.18 15.35
N ALA A 125 25.78 -1.25 14.79
CA ALA A 125 27.03 -1.20 15.57
C ALA A 125 27.46 0.21 15.95
N SER A 126 27.05 1.22 15.16
CA SER A 126 27.50 2.59 15.42
C SER A 126 26.63 3.33 16.45
N ALA A 127 25.48 2.81 16.77
CA ALA A 127 24.56 3.44 17.73
C ALA A 127 24.79 3.00 19.19
N VAL A 128 25.49 1.89 19.41
CA VAL A 128 25.63 1.27 20.73
C VAL A 128 26.92 1.67 21.44
N ASP A 129 27.89 2.19 20.70
CA ASP A 129 29.23 2.42 21.21
C ASP A 129 29.52 3.91 21.43
N ARG A 130 28.64 4.57 22.13
CA ARG A 130 28.91 5.92 22.61
C ARG A 130 28.92 5.94 24.13
N PRO A 131 30.03 6.31 24.73
CA PRO A 131 30.08 6.52 26.16
C PRO A 131 29.17 7.66 26.57
#